data_141932303747b3997aea7a5b2db91445
#
_entry.id   141932303747b3997aea7a5b2db91445
#
_cell.length_a   1.000
_cell.length_b   1.000
_cell.length_c   1.000
_cell.angle_alpha   90.00
_cell.angle_beta   90.00
_cell.angle_gamma   90.00
#
_symmetry.space_group_name_H-M   'P 1'
#
loop_
_entity.id
_entity.type
_entity.pdbx_description
1 polymer ?
#
loop_
_entity_poly.entity_id
_entity_poly.type
_entity_poly.pdbx_seq_one_letter_code
_entity_poly.pdbx_strand_id
1 'polypeptide(L)'
;MRMLKGHSNTLVPTQTAEGQLTSERDQTELYTMNYTFLRSTILVILSSGLCHGTGVLTVDSIRRAAGESVTFTTSVTPTAEPFLALTWSFNGTTNVVTSTSVDVVGQGYENRISLDRSTGSLVLQNLTEKDTGEYELIIIPYGAPQIQGTAKLVVLTKVSILPTACPTEDLIEGKTSVNLTCDASGVVVTRVWMKDGQPLASGQRFSFHDGNRVLSISPVDRKDTGEYLCNVSNDFSFDTAKCNLKVYYGPDRPDIGQKPIGAELEDSVTLSCSADSLPKADFVWTFNNKKIHGSRLYIHEMEWWHLGRYTCTATNAVTGLEASVFHTLSDSSTSISGSMSMMVCTVLTLVGLMLV
;
A
#
# COMPACT_ATOMS: atom_id res chain seq x y z
N MET A 1 -56.34 -13.85 34.58
CA MET A 1 -57.34 -14.70 33.94
C MET A 1 -56.67 -15.44 32.77
N ARG A 2 -56.63 -16.78 32.92
CA ARG A 2 -56.31 -17.86 31.91
C ARG A 2 -55.21 -17.62 30.88
N MET A 3 -54.04 -18.29 31.00
CA MET A 3 -53.75 -19.70 30.64
C MET A 3 -54.00 -20.04 29.17
N LEU A 4 -52.96 -20.45 28.45
CA LEU A 4 -52.73 -21.82 28.01
C LEU A 4 -51.36 -21.99 27.34
N LYS A 5 -50.71 -23.00 27.79
CA LYS A 5 -49.59 -23.82 27.38
C LYS A 5 -49.61 -24.26 25.89
N GLY A 6 -48.45 -24.42 25.32
CA GLY A 6 -48.20 -25.25 24.14
C GLY A 6 -46.71 -25.62 24.04
N HIS A 7 -46.41 -26.84 24.47
CA HIS A 7 -45.14 -27.52 24.22
C HIS A 7 -44.97 -27.82 22.72
N SER A 8 -43.78 -27.65 22.17
CA SER A 8 -43.35 -28.52 21.07
C SER A 8 -41.81 -28.64 21.02
N ASN A 9 -41.44 -29.89 20.85
CA ASN A 9 -40.11 -30.49 20.89
C ASN A 9 -39.11 -29.90 19.91
N THR A 10 -37.92 -29.71 20.39
CA THR A 10 -36.65 -29.52 19.66
C THR A 10 -36.20 -30.83 18.99
N LEU A 11 -36.05 -30.81 17.69
CA LEU A 11 -35.19 -31.72 16.94
C LEU A 11 -34.00 -30.92 16.40
N VAL A 12 -32.82 -31.27 16.86
CA VAL A 12 -31.54 -30.78 16.37
C VAL A 12 -31.16 -31.60 15.12
N PRO A 13 -30.92 -31.01 13.96
CA PRO A 13 -30.28 -31.73 12.86
C PRO A 13 -28.77 -31.62 12.98
N THR A 14 -28.08 -32.74 13.03
CA THR A 14 -26.66 -32.93 12.81
C THR A 14 -26.33 -32.50 11.38
N GLN A 15 -25.57 -31.43 11.21
CA GLN A 15 -24.99 -31.05 9.92
C GLN A 15 -23.75 -31.89 9.65
N THR A 16 -23.79 -32.66 8.55
CA THR A 16 -22.66 -33.39 7.98
C THR A 16 -21.72 -32.43 7.22
N ALA A 17 -20.43 -32.71 7.28
CA ALA A 17 -19.33 -31.89 6.73
C ALA A 17 -19.34 -31.63 5.20
N GLU A 18 -20.26 -32.24 4.46
CA GLU A 18 -20.38 -32.04 3.00
C GLU A 18 -21.11 -30.76 2.59
N GLY A 19 -21.88 -30.13 3.49
CA GLY A 19 -22.61 -28.87 3.19
C GLY A 19 -21.74 -27.61 3.19
N GLN A 20 -20.57 -27.61 3.79
CA GLN A 20 -19.70 -26.42 3.83
C GLN A 20 -18.81 -26.27 2.58
N LEU A 21 -18.42 -27.38 1.93
CA LEU A 21 -17.56 -27.35 0.73
C LEU A 21 -18.30 -26.86 -0.54
N THR A 22 -19.63 -27.05 -0.61
CA THR A 22 -20.43 -26.57 -1.75
C THR A 22 -20.74 -25.08 -1.63
N SER A 23 -20.84 -24.53 -0.41
CA SER A 23 -21.12 -23.11 -0.18
C SER A 23 -19.93 -22.19 -0.49
N GLU A 24 -18.68 -22.64 -0.23
CA GLU A 24 -17.48 -21.87 -0.57
C GLU A 24 -17.17 -21.87 -2.08
N ARG A 25 -17.49 -22.98 -2.78
CA ARG A 25 -17.30 -23.05 -4.22
C ARG A 25 -18.31 -22.19 -4.99
N ASP A 26 -19.55 -22.15 -4.54
CA ASP A 26 -20.58 -21.26 -5.11
C ASP A 26 -20.30 -19.78 -4.85
N GLN A 27 -19.75 -19.43 -3.69
CA GLN A 27 -19.38 -18.03 -3.39
C GLN A 27 -18.21 -17.56 -4.25
N THR A 28 -17.21 -18.40 -4.51
CA THR A 28 -16.07 -18.05 -5.37
C THR A 28 -16.46 -17.97 -6.85
N GLU A 29 -17.35 -18.83 -7.33
CA GLU A 29 -17.88 -18.71 -8.70
C GLU A 29 -18.78 -17.47 -8.89
N LEU A 30 -19.61 -17.12 -7.90
CA LEU A 30 -20.41 -15.88 -7.93
C LEU A 30 -19.51 -14.62 -7.90
N TYR A 31 -18.43 -14.60 -7.12
CA TYR A 31 -17.49 -13.49 -7.09
C TYR A 31 -16.70 -13.35 -8.40
N THR A 32 -16.27 -14.45 -8.99
CA THR A 32 -15.57 -14.42 -10.30
C THR A 32 -16.50 -14.07 -11.46
N MET A 33 -17.75 -14.52 -11.46
CA MET A 33 -18.75 -14.12 -12.44
C MET A 33 -19.14 -12.64 -12.31
N ASN A 34 -19.32 -12.13 -11.08
CA ASN A 34 -19.59 -10.70 -10.87
C ASN A 34 -18.39 -9.83 -11.28
N TYR A 35 -17.16 -10.27 -11.04
CA TYR A 35 -15.97 -9.50 -11.41
C TYR A 35 -15.73 -9.47 -12.93
N THR A 36 -15.99 -10.57 -13.63
CA THR A 36 -15.94 -10.62 -15.11
C THR A 36 -17.09 -9.86 -15.74
N PHE A 37 -18.30 -9.90 -15.17
CA PHE A 37 -19.45 -9.14 -15.64
C PHE A 37 -19.25 -7.63 -15.40
N LEU A 38 -18.72 -7.24 -14.23
CA LEU A 38 -18.38 -5.85 -13.91
C LEU A 38 -17.25 -5.33 -14.83
N ARG A 39 -16.24 -6.15 -15.14
CA ARG A 39 -15.19 -5.80 -16.10
C ARG A 39 -15.71 -5.67 -17.52
N SER A 40 -16.60 -6.57 -17.95
CA SER A 40 -17.24 -6.48 -19.28
C SER A 40 -18.18 -5.29 -19.40
N THR A 41 -18.97 -4.98 -18.35
CA THR A 41 -19.84 -3.80 -18.35
C THR A 41 -19.05 -2.50 -18.24
N ILE A 42 -17.95 -2.46 -17.48
CA ILE A 42 -17.05 -1.29 -17.43
C ILE A 42 -16.33 -1.13 -18.77
N LEU A 43 -15.87 -2.22 -19.43
CA LEU A 43 -15.27 -2.13 -20.78
C LEU A 43 -16.28 -1.70 -21.83
N VAL A 44 -17.54 -2.17 -21.75
CA VAL A 44 -18.62 -1.75 -22.65
C VAL A 44 -19.03 -0.30 -22.39
N ILE A 45 -19.05 0.15 -21.11
CA ILE A 45 -19.30 1.56 -20.78
C ILE A 45 -18.13 2.45 -21.21
N LEU A 46 -16.88 1.96 -21.13
CA LEU A 46 -15.71 2.69 -21.64
C LEU A 46 -15.60 2.68 -23.18
N SER A 47 -16.15 1.65 -23.84
CA SER A 47 -16.22 1.60 -25.32
C SER A 47 -17.49 2.25 -25.90
N SER A 48 -18.56 2.40 -25.11
CA SER A 48 -19.80 3.08 -25.47
C SER A 48 -19.93 4.49 -24.88
N GLY A 49 -18.81 5.10 -24.47
CA GLY A 49 -18.69 6.53 -24.25
C GLY A 49 -18.93 7.30 -25.57
N LEU A 50 -20.04 7.05 -26.23
CA LEU A 50 -20.69 7.93 -27.21
C LEU A 50 -21.17 9.16 -26.41
N CYS A 51 -20.27 10.07 -26.04
CA CYS A 51 -20.63 11.47 -25.98
C CYS A 51 -21.11 11.85 -27.37
N HIS A 52 -22.41 11.80 -27.58
CA HIS A 52 -23.03 12.50 -28.70
C HIS A 52 -22.80 13.98 -28.39
N GLY A 53 -21.71 14.54 -28.90
CA GLY A 53 -21.57 15.96 -29.04
C GLY A 53 -22.75 16.44 -29.90
N THR A 54 -23.65 17.21 -29.30
CA THR A 54 -24.77 17.85 -30.02
C THR A 54 -24.27 19.00 -30.89
N GLY A 55 -22.98 19.07 -31.16
CA GLY A 55 -22.26 20.10 -31.88
C GLY A 55 -21.78 19.64 -33.28
N VAL A 56 -21.26 20.58 -34.05
CA VAL A 56 -20.66 20.34 -35.36
C VAL A 56 -19.43 19.44 -35.32
N LEU A 57 -18.74 19.38 -34.17
CA LEU A 57 -17.63 18.48 -33.94
C LEU A 57 -18.12 17.15 -33.37
N THR A 58 -17.53 16.05 -33.80
CA THR A 58 -17.95 14.70 -33.43
C THR A 58 -17.56 14.33 -31.98
N VAL A 59 -16.66 15.09 -31.36
CA VAL A 59 -16.18 14.88 -29.97
C VAL A 59 -15.89 16.21 -29.29
N ASP A 60 -16.19 16.29 -27.98
CA ASP A 60 -16.00 17.49 -27.18
C ASP A 60 -14.60 17.54 -26.55
N SER A 61 -13.92 16.39 -26.37
CA SER A 61 -12.58 16.31 -25.79
C SER A 61 -11.77 15.16 -26.38
N ILE A 62 -10.51 15.45 -26.70
CA ILE A 62 -9.57 14.49 -27.28
C ILE A 62 -8.29 14.50 -26.45
N ARG A 63 -7.75 13.31 -26.15
CA ARG A 63 -6.43 13.15 -25.49
C ARG A 63 -5.47 12.48 -26.45
N ARG A 64 -4.23 12.99 -26.55
CA ARG A 64 -3.18 12.46 -27.43
C ARG A 64 -1.82 12.54 -26.75
N ALA A 65 -0.91 11.66 -27.17
CA ALA A 65 0.48 11.76 -26.75
C ALA A 65 1.22 12.86 -27.51
N ALA A 66 2.20 13.48 -26.88
CA ALA A 66 3.09 14.41 -27.55
C ALA A 66 3.83 13.71 -28.71
N GLY A 67 3.99 14.39 -29.84
CA GLY A 67 4.57 13.86 -31.08
C GLY A 67 3.55 13.18 -32.01
N GLU A 68 2.35 12.86 -31.54
CA GLU A 68 1.27 12.29 -32.37
C GLU A 68 0.56 13.36 -33.19
N SER A 69 -0.50 12.93 -33.86
CA SER A 69 -1.44 13.78 -34.63
C SER A 69 -2.83 13.65 -34.08
N VAL A 70 -3.63 14.70 -34.23
CA VAL A 70 -5.05 14.71 -33.90
C VAL A 70 -5.85 15.10 -35.12
N THR A 71 -7.03 14.50 -35.31
CA THR A 71 -8.03 14.91 -36.30
C THR A 71 -9.26 15.43 -35.56
N PHE A 72 -9.61 16.67 -35.79
CA PHE A 72 -10.88 17.26 -35.40
C PHE A 72 -11.89 17.01 -36.51
N THR A 73 -12.69 15.99 -36.32
CA THR A 73 -13.70 15.55 -37.36
C THR A 73 -15.01 16.30 -37.14
N THR A 74 -15.57 16.77 -38.20
CA THR A 74 -16.90 17.44 -38.21
C THR A 74 -18.01 16.45 -38.63
N SER A 75 -19.23 16.76 -38.23
CA SER A 75 -20.46 16.10 -38.69
C SER A 75 -21.03 16.71 -39.96
N VAL A 76 -20.33 17.69 -40.53
CA VAL A 76 -20.76 18.40 -41.76
C VAL A 76 -20.63 17.47 -42.96
N THR A 77 -21.70 17.34 -43.71
CA THR A 77 -21.70 16.58 -44.99
C THR A 77 -20.80 17.28 -46.00
N PRO A 78 -19.95 16.55 -46.74
CA PRO A 78 -19.10 17.16 -47.77
C PRO A 78 -19.90 17.91 -48.78
N THR A 79 -19.49 19.15 -49.09
CA THR A 79 -20.11 20.01 -50.10
C THR A 79 -19.27 20.03 -51.35
N ALA A 80 -19.92 20.09 -52.54
CA ALA A 80 -19.26 20.21 -53.82
C ALA A 80 -18.55 21.56 -54.00
N GLU A 81 -19.09 22.60 -53.38
CA GLU A 81 -18.49 23.94 -53.34
C GLU A 81 -17.93 24.26 -51.98
N PRO A 82 -16.78 24.96 -51.90
CA PRO A 82 -16.18 25.36 -50.62
C PRO A 82 -17.11 26.34 -49.90
N PHE A 83 -17.01 26.38 -48.58
CA PHE A 83 -17.69 27.36 -47.72
C PHE A 83 -17.24 28.79 -48.07
N LEU A 84 -18.09 29.78 -47.77
CA LEU A 84 -17.74 31.19 -47.93
C LEU A 84 -16.52 31.57 -47.09
N ALA A 85 -16.50 31.08 -45.87
CA ALA A 85 -15.35 31.17 -44.95
C ALA A 85 -15.37 30.03 -43.94
N LEU A 86 -14.18 29.62 -43.53
CA LEU A 86 -13.96 28.63 -42.48
C LEU A 86 -12.82 29.12 -41.65
N THR A 87 -12.97 29.09 -40.31
CA THR A 87 -11.90 29.50 -39.36
C THR A 87 -11.78 28.50 -38.24
N TRP A 88 -10.57 28.05 -38.00
CA TRP A 88 -10.19 27.39 -36.77
C TRP A 88 -9.38 28.36 -35.88
N SER A 89 -9.77 28.50 -34.62
CA SER A 89 -9.07 29.29 -33.61
C SER A 89 -8.68 28.43 -32.41
N PHE A 90 -7.61 28.83 -31.73
CA PHE A 90 -7.12 28.20 -30.50
C PHE A 90 -7.30 29.18 -29.33
N ASN A 91 -7.93 28.71 -28.23
CA ASN A 91 -8.26 29.48 -27.03
C ASN A 91 -8.99 30.82 -27.38
N GLY A 92 -9.82 30.81 -28.42
CA GLY A 92 -10.66 31.95 -28.83
C GLY A 92 -9.94 33.15 -29.46
N THR A 93 -8.61 33.17 -29.45
CA THR A 93 -7.82 34.34 -29.86
C THR A 93 -6.75 34.08 -30.90
N THR A 94 -6.18 32.88 -30.94
CA THR A 94 -5.06 32.55 -31.83
C THR A 94 -5.60 31.90 -33.11
N ASN A 95 -5.31 32.49 -34.27
CA ASN A 95 -5.67 31.86 -35.51
C ASN A 95 -4.86 30.59 -35.75
N VAL A 96 -5.54 29.47 -36.02
CA VAL A 96 -4.94 28.22 -36.50
C VAL A 96 -4.91 28.22 -38.02
N VAL A 97 -6.06 28.41 -38.64
CA VAL A 97 -6.22 28.61 -40.08
C VAL A 97 -7.51 29.33 -40.37
N THR A 98 -7.47 30.25 -41.31
CA THR A 98 -8.64 30.86 -41.93
C THR A 98 -8.61 30.54 -43.42
N SER A 99 -9.68 29.90 -43.91
CA SER A 99 -9.86 29.52 -45.32
C SER A 99 -11.00 30.33 -45.92
N THR A 100 -10.67 31.01 -46.97
CA THR A 100 -11.61 31.71 -47.87
C THR A 100 -11.28 31.31 -49.31
N SER A 101 -10.96 32.24 -50.20
CA SER A 101 -10.36 31.95 -51.51
C SER A 101 -8.92 31.37 -51.37
N VAL A 102 -8.21 31.75 -50.30
CA VAL A 102 -6.84 31.28 -49.94
C VAL A 102 -6.82 30.90 -48.47
N ASP A 103 -5.98 29.94 -48.12
CA ASP A 103 -5.76 29.58 -46.69
C ASP A 103 -4.70 30.51 -46.09
N VAL A 104 -5.03 31.10 -44.95
CA VAL A 104 -4.10 31.85 -44.09
C VAL A 104 -3.85 31.03 -42.83
N VAL A 105 -2.70 30.40 -42.78
CA VAL A 105 -2.26 29.58 -41.61
C VAL A 105 -1.67 30.50 -40.55
N GLY A 106 -2.05 30.27 -39.31
CA GLY A 106 -1.54 31.02 -38.15
C GLY A 106 -0.10 30.67 -37.82
N GLN A 107 0.59 31.61 -37.18
CA GLN A 107 1.98 31.45 -36.77
C GLN A 107 2.13 30.25 -35.81
N GLY A 108 3.09 29.35 -36.08
CA GLY A 108 3.37 28.14 -35.30
C GLY A 108 2.54 26.91 -35.74
N TYR A 109 1.67 27.04 -36.73
CA TYR A 109 0.89 25.96 -37.32
C TYR A 109 1.34 25.62 -38.76
N GLU A 110 2.32 26.34 -39.29
CA GLU A 110 2.85 26.12 -40.65
C GLU A 110 3.46 24.69 -40.73
N ASN A 111 3.09 24.00 -41.80
CA ASN A 111 3.49 22.62 -42.08
C ASN A 111 3.03 21.58 -41.04
N ARG A 112 2.16 21.99 -40.11
CA ARG A 112 1.63 21.08 -39.07
C ARG A 112 0.16 20.78 -39.24
N ILE A 113 -0.54 21.47 -40.11
CA ILE A 113 -1.97 21.30 -40.30
C ILE A 113 -2.32 20.82 -41.72
N SER A 114 -3.42 20.09 -41.78
CA SER A 114 -4.13 19.76 -43.03
C SER A 114 -5.62 20.03 -42.85
N LEU A 115 -6.20 20.88 -43.69
CA LEU A 115 -7.59 21.29 -43.66
C LEU A 115 -8.37 20.62 -44.80
N ASP A 116 -9.43 19.94 -44.47
CA ASP A 116 -10.42 19.49 -45.43
C ASP A 116 -11.51 20.61 -45.65
N ARG A 117 -11.40 21.31 -46.75
CA ARG A 117 -12.31 22.44 -47.07
C ARG A 117 -13.75 22.01 -47.33
N SER A 118 -14.00 20.73 -47.62
CA SER A 118 -15.35 20.23 -47.91
C SER A 118 -16.15 19.90 -46.64
N THR A 119 -15.47 19.54 -45.56
CA THR A 119 -16.12 19.17 -44.30
C THR A 119 -15.75 20.13 -43.16
N GLY A 120 -14.65 20.88 -43.30
CA GLY A 120 -14.09 21.69 -42.23
C GLY A 120 -13.22 20.91 -41.25
N SER A 121 -12.98 19.61 -41.47
CA SER A 121 -12.15 18.79 -40.59
C SER A 121 -10.69 19.24 -40.64
N LEU A 122 -10.03 19.27 -39.44
CA LEU A 122 -8.64 19.73 -39.27
C LEU A 122 -7.79 18.61 -38.72
N VAL A 123 -6.64 18.34 -39.35
CA VAL A 123 -5.59 17.51 -38.81
C VAL A 123 -4.47 18.42 -38.27
N LEU A 124 -4.05 18.20 -37.04
CA LEU A 124 -2.89 18.86 -36.42
C LEU A 124 -1.86 17.80 -36.09
N GLN A 125 -0.62 17.98 -36.56
CA GLN A 125 0.49 17.03 -36.49
C GLN A 125 1.57 17.52 -35.50
N ASN A 126 2.46 16.58 -35.10
CA ASN A 126 3.58 16.87 -34.20
C ASN A 126 3.15 17.62 -32.93
N LEU A 127 2.17 17.03 -32.21
CA LEU A 127 1.60 17.63 -31.02
C LEU A 127 2.62 17.88 -29.94
N THR A 128 2.51 19.03 -29.29
CA THR A 128 3.30 19.43 -28.14
C THR A 128 2.37 19.79 -26.98
N GLU A 129 2.90 19.87 -25.77
CA GLU A 129 2.12 20.27 -24.58
C GLU A 129 1.45 21.65 -24.77
N LYS A 130 2.08 22.56 -25.55
CA LYS A 130 1.54 23.87 -25.87
C LYS A 130 0.29 23.84 -26.72
N ASP A 131 0.01 22.73 -27.41
CA ASP A 131 -1.19 22.53 -28.20
C ASP A 131 -2.40 22.11 -27.33
N THR A 132 -2.21 21.93 -26.02
CA THR A 132 -3.30 21.71 -25.07
C THR A 132 -4.14 22.95 -24.91
N GLY A 133 -5.44 22.82 -25.24
CA GLY A 133 -6.36 23.96 -25.15
C GLY A 133 -7.69 23.68 -25.86
N GLU A 134 -8.47 24.73 -26.04
CA GLU A 134 -9.76 24.69 -26.74
C GLU A 134 -9.58 25.11 -28.19
N TYR A 135 -10.11 24.29 -29.10
CA TYR A 135 -10.14 24.55 -30.54
C TYR A 135 -11.58 24.85 -30.94
N GLU A 136 -11.78 25.98 -31.59
CA GLU A 136 -13.09 26.45 -32.06
C GLU A 136 -13.11 26.48 -33.58
N LEU A 137 -14.17 25.90 -34.14
CA LEU A 137 -14.47 25.93 -35.55
C LEU A 137 -15.65 26.86 -35.81
N ILE A 138 -15.50 27.76 -36.79
CA ILE A 138 -16.58 28.59 -37.35
C ILE A 138 -16.64 28.34 -38.86
N ILE A 139 -17.79 27.91 -39.37
CA ILE A 139 -18.07 27.76 -40.80
C ILE A 139 -19.15 28.72 -41.19
N ILE A 140 -18.93 29.45 -42.27
CA ILE A 140 -19.92 30.32 -42.93
C ILE A 140 -20.28 29.69 -44.29
N PRO A 141 -21.41 28.95 -44.38
CA PRO A 141 -21.86 28.38 -45.63
C PRO A 141 -22.45 29.46 -46.56
N TYR A 142 -22.53 29.18 -47.86
CA TYR A 142 -23.29 30.04 -48.78
C TYR A 142 -24.81 29.90 -48.53
N GLY A 143 -25.47 31.04 -48.23
CA GLY A 143 -26.93 31.09 -48.10
C GLY A 143 -27.53 30.35 -46.91
N ALA A 144 -26.71 29.98 -45.93
CA ALA A 144 -27.13 29.28 -44.70
C ALA A 144 -26.56 29.94 -43.43
N PRO A 145 -27.15 29.72 -42.25
CA PRO A 145 -26.64 30.23 -41.01
C PRO A 145 -25.23 29.70 -40.69
N GLN A 146 -24.46 30.51 -39.94
CA GLN A 146 -23.14 30.12 -39.39
C GLN A 146 -23.25 28.83 -38.57
N ILE A 147 -22.25 27.97 -38.72
CA ILE A 147 -22.06 26.73 -37.93
C ILE A 147 -20.85 26.93 -37.04
N GLN A 148 -20.96 26.53 -35.76
CA GLN A 148 -19.89 26.69 -34.77
C GLN A 148 -19.78 25.45 -33.89
N GLY A 149 -18.57 25.10 -33.50
CA GLY A 149 -18.31 24.02 -32.56
C GLY A 149 -16.96 24.15 -31.87
N THR A 150 -16.85 23.61 -30.67
CA THR A 150 -15.62 23.62 -29.86
C THR A 150 -15.22 22.21 -29.46
N ALA A 151 -13.92 21.96 -29.37
CA ALA A 151 -13.36 20.73 -28.83
C ALA A 151 -12.11 21.02 -28.02
N LYS A 152 -11.94 20.32 -26.88
CA LYS A 152 -10.77 20.43 -26.05
C LYS A 152 -9.74 19.37 -26.43
N LEU A 153 -8.52 19.79 -26.71
CA LEU A 153 -7.36 18.90 -26.86
C LEU A 153 -6.52 18.91 -25.59
N VAL A 154 -6.12 17.72 -25.13
CA VAL A 154 -5.17 17.53 -24.04
C VAL A 154 -4.00 16.71 -24.56
N VAL A 155 -2.82 17.31 -24.61
CA VAL A 155 -1.58 16.65 -25.02
C VAL A 155 -0.80 16.24 -23.79
N LEU A 156 -0.50 14.94 -23.67
CA LEU A 156 0.19 14.35 -22.54
C LEU A 156 1.63 13.99 -22.93
N THR A 157 2.59 14.48 -22.18
CA THR A 157 3.99 14.08 -22.32
C THR A 157 4.23 12.78 -21.54
N LYS A 158 5.23 11.99 -21.99
CA LYS A 158 5.65 10.77 -21.32
C LYS A 158 6.06 11.08 -19.88
N VAL A 159 5.56 10.27 -18.93
CA VAL A 159 5.98 10.35 -17.53
C VAL A 159 7.32 9.64 -17.35
N SER A 160 8.16 10.18 -16.48
CA SER A 160 9.41 9.56 -16.03
C SER A 160 9.68 9.96 -14.59
N ILE A 161 9.97 8.99 -13.73
CA ILE A 161 10.29 9.23 -12.33
C ILE A 161 11.75 9.67 -12.22
N LEU A 162 11.99 10.71 -11.45
CA LEU A 162 13.33 11.08 -11.01
C LEU A 162 13.79 10.07 -9.94
N PRO A 163 15.10 9.78 -9.83
CA PRO A 163 15.59 8.84 -8.84
C PRO A 163 15.11 9.21 -7.44
N THR A 164 14.32 8.34 -6.83
CA THR A 164 13.82 8.52 -5.45
C THR A 164 14.95 8.24 -4.49
N ALA A 165 15.32 9.22 -3.68
CA ALA A 165 16.25 9.00 -2.59
C ALA A 165 15.55 8.19 -1.49
N CYS A 166 16.03 6.96 -1.24
CA CYS A 166 15.67 6.24 -0.03
C CYS A 166 16.32 6.90 1.19
N PRO A 167 15.68 6.88 2.36
CA PRO A 167 16.25 7.43 3.58
C PRO A 167 17.58 6.73 3.90
N THR A 168 18.59 7.52 4.24
CA THR A 168 19.93 7.07 4.63
C THR A 168 20.08 6.95 6.14
N GLU A 169 19.13 7.49 6.90
CA GLU A 169 19.11 7.46 8.36
C GLU A 169 18.48 6.17 8.87
N ASP A 170 18.92 5.75 10.06
CA ASP A 170 18.35 4.59 10.74
C ASP A 170 16.92 4.87 11.18
N LEU A 171 15.99 4.10 10.66
CA LEU A 171 14.59 4.15 11.08
C LEU A 171 14.39 3.30 12.33
N ILE A 172 14.01 3.93 13.43
CA ILE A 172 13.82 3.28 14.73
C ILE A 172 12.34 3.25 15.09
N GLU A 173 11.82 2.05 15.36
CA GLU A 173 10.43 1.82 15.73
C GLU A 173 9.96 2.76 16.84
N GLY A 174 8.80 3.39 16.62
CA GLY A 174 8.13 4.29 17.56
C GLY A 174 8.86 5.62 17.83
N LYS A 175 10.07 5.83 17.27
CA LYS A 175 10.89 7.04 17.52
C LYS A 175 11.06 7.91 16.29
N THR A 176 11.22 7.32 15.12
CA THR A 176 11.47 8.07 13.89
C THR A 176 10.25 8.12 12.98
N SER A 177 10.28 9.05 12.03
CA SER A 177 9.31 9.19 10.96
C SER A 177 10.06 9.33 9.64
N VAL A 178 9.43 8.97 8.52
CA VAL A 178 10.04 9.03 7.20
C VAL A 178 9.08 9.60 6.18
N ASN A 179 9.63 10.40 5.25
CA ASN A 179 8.94 10.89 4.06
C ASN A 179 9.61 10.28 2.83
N LEU A 180 8.83 9.60 2.02
CA LEU A 180 9.24 9.13 0.71
C LEU A 180 8.67 10.07 -0.34
N THR A 181 9.51 10.52 -1.27
CA THR A 181 9.10 11.43 -2.35
C THR A 181 9.09 10.70 -3.69
N CYS A 182 8.09 10.99 -4.49
CA CYS A 182 7.91 10.44 -5.83
C CYS A 182 7.86 11.59 -6.84
N ASP A 183 9.02 12.13 -7.17
CA ASP A 183 9.16 13.19 -8.14
C ASP A 183 9.16 12.62 -9.54
N ALA A 184 8.41 13.23 -10.44
CA ALA A 184 8.30 12.80 -11.82
C ALA A 184 8.21 13.99 -12.77
N SER A 185 8.73 13.81 -13.97
CA SER A 185 8.58 14.70 -15.12
C SER A 185 7.44 14.23 -16.02
N GLY A 186 7.01 15.08 -16.94
CA GLY A 186 5.87 14.84 -17.82
C GLY A 186 4.53 15.12 -17.14
N VAL A 187 3.45 14.87 -17.87
CA VAL A 187 2.09 15.08 -17.35
C VAL A 187 1.64 13.86 -16.58
N VAL A 188 1.76 13.90 -15.27
CA VAL A 188 1.34 12.82 -14.36
C VAL A 188 -0.16 12.94 -14.07
N VAL A 189 -0.94 11.92 -14.40
CA VAL A 189 -2.38 11.84 -14.12
C VAL A 189 -2.63 11.10 -12.80
N THR A 190 -1.89 10.03 -12.55
CA THR A 190 -2.04 9.25 -11.32
C THR A 190 -0.69 9.03 -10.63
N ARG A 191 -0.73 8.96 -9.28
CA ARG A 191 0.35 8.46 -8.42
C ARG A 191 -0.23 7.46 -7.44
N VAL A 192 0.36 6.27 -7.42
CA VAL A 192 -0.04 5.19 -6.53
C VAL A 192 1.17 4.67 -5.78
N TRP A 193 1.08 4.64 -4.47
CA TRP A 193 2.06 4.02 -3.61
C TRP A 193 1.65 2.59 -3.28
N MET A 194 2.62 1.69 -3.30
CA MET A 194 2.45 0.29 -2.92
C MET A 194 3.51 -0.11 -1.90
N LYS A 195 3.17 -1.06 -1.04
CA LYS A 195 4.10 -1.74 -0.13
C LYS A 195 3.99 -3.24 -0.38
N ASP A 196 5.13 -3.88 -0.64
CA ASP A 196 5.21 -5.34 -0.89
C ASP A 196 4.16 -5.81 -1.93
N GLY A 197 3.96 -5.01 -2.98
CA GLY A 197 3.02 -5.27 -4.06
C GLY A 197 1.55 -4.95 -3.77
N GLN A 198 1.22 -4.43 -2.58
CA GLN A 198 -0.15 -4.05 -2.22
C GLN A 198 -0.32 -2.52 -2.20
N PRO A 199 -1.42 -1.98 -2.76
CA PRO A 199 -1.69 -0.54 -2.71
C PRO A 199 -1.80 -0.04 -1.26
N LEU A 200 -1.17 1.10 -0.99
CA LEU A 200 -1.26 1.77 0.30
C LEU A 200 -2.45 2.74 0.33
N ALA A 201 -3.16 2.73 1.44
CA ALA A 201 -4.21 3.70 1.75
C ALA A 201 -3.79 4.60 2.93
N SER A 202 -4.39 5.78 3.01
CA SER A 202 -4.24 6.66 4.17
C SER A 202 -4.77 5.97 5.44
N GLY A 203 -4.08 6.19 6.56
CA GLY A 203 -4.42 5.60 7.86
C GLY A 203 -3.81 6.41 9.00
N GLN A 204 -3.82 5.86 10.21
CA GLN A 204 -3.31 6.58 11.39
C GLN A 204 -1.82 6.98 11.26
N ARG A 205 -1.01 6.16 10.58
CA ARG A 205 0.43 6.38 10.44
C ARG A 205 0.87 6.72 9.01
N PHE A 206 0.02 6.47 8.01
CA PHE A 206 0.27 6.75 6.62
C PHE A 206 -0.52 7.97 6.16
N SER A 207 0.15 8.99 5.67
CA SER A 207 -0.47 10.16 5.07
C SER A 207 0.17 10.51 3.74
N PHE A 208 -0.64 11.04 2.84
CA PHE A 208 -0.23 11.41 1.48
C PHE A 208 -0.39 12.92 1.31
N HIS A 209 0.61 13.54 0.69
CA HIS A 209 0.66 14.99 0.48
C HIS A 209 1.00 15.30 -0.98
N ASP A 210 0.69 16.54 -1.40
CA ASP A 210 1.01 17.08 -2.72
C ASP A 210 0.55 16.19 -3.88
N GLY A 211 -0.72 15.77 -3.87
CA GLY A 211 -1.26 14.87 -4.88
C GLY A 211 -0.56 13.51 -4.91
N ASN A 212 -0.34 12.93 -3.73
CA ASN A 212 0.38 11.66 -3.49
C ASN A 212 1.88 11.72 -3.86
N ARG A 213 2.46 12.92 -4.07
CA ARG A 213 3.89 13.06 -4.33
C ARG A 213 4.74 12.63 -3.14
N VAL A 214 4.26 12.89 -1.93
CA VAL A 214 4.93 12.53 -0.69
C VAL A 214 4.10 11.52 0.08
N LEU A 215 4.72 10.41 0.46
CA LEU A 215 4.21 9.44 1.42
C LEU A 215 4.94 9.67 2.75
N SER A 216 4.19 10.02 3.81
CA SER A 216 4.70 10.17 5.17
C SER A 216 4.29 8.98 6.02
N ILE A 217 5.25 8.41 6.76
CA ILE A 217 5.03 7.32 7.72
C ILE A 217 5.48 7.84 9.10
N SER A 218 4.55 7.97 10.03
CA SER A 218 4.85 8.59 11.33
C SER A 218 3.95 8.06 12.47
N PRO A 219 4.55 7.53 13.57
CA PRO A 219 5.92 7.01 13.66
C PRO A 219 6.08 5.72 12.84
N VAL A 220 7.32 5.31 12.52
CA VAL A 220 7.57 4.02 11.87
C VAL A 220 7.38 2.86 12.85
N ASP A 221 6.99 1.70 12.32
CA ASP A 221 6.78 0.43 13.02
C ASP A 221 7.65 -0.66 12.36
N ARG A 222 8.06 -1.70 13.09
CA ARG A 222 8.83 -2.83 12.52
C ARG A 222 8.17 -3.47 11.30
N LYS A 223 6.84 -3.44 11.21
CA LYS A 223 6.05 -3.93 10.08
C LYS A 223 6.17 -3.05 8.83
N ASP A 224 6.73 -1.84 8.97
CA ASP A 224 6.97 -0.97 7.83
C ASP A 224 8.24 -1.33 7.05
N THR A 225 9.06 -2.24 7.56
CA THR A 225 10.15 -2.86 6.79
C THR A 225 9.57 -3.53 5.55
N GLY A 226 10.15 -3.24 4.37
CA GLY A 226 9.69 -3.81 3.09
C GLY A 226 10.00 -2.95 1.89
N GLU A 227 9.56 -3.41 0.71
CA GLU A 227 9.70 -2.69 -0.55
C GLU A 227 8.53 -1.70 -0.73
N TYR A 228 8.87 -0.43 -0.89
CA TYR A 228 7.93 0.62 -1.28
C TYR A 228 8.13 0.96 -2.74
N LEU A 229 7.03 1.03 -3.47
CA LEU A 229 7.01 1.33 -4.89
C LEU A 229 6.06 2.50 -5.12
N CYS A 230 6.56 3.53 -5.82
CA CYS A 230 5.73 4.57 -6.40
C CYS A 230 5.54 4.29 -7.89
N ASN A 231 4.30 4.26 -8.33
CA ASN A 231 3.91 4.18 -9.72
C ASN A 231 3.29 5.51 -10.15
N VAL A 232 3.82 6.10 -11.21
CA VAL A 232 3.24 7.27 -11.88
C VAL A 232 2.76 6.87 -13.26
N SER A 233 1.62 7.39 -13.66
CA SER A 233 1.09 7.10 -15.00
C SER A 233 0.23 8.23 -15.57
N ASN A 234 0.11 8.18 -16.87
CA ASN A 234 -0.93 8.85 -17.66
C ASN A 234 -1.52 7.84 -18.66
N ASP A 235 -2.39 8.30 -19.56
CA ASP A 235 -3.11 7.43 -20.51
C ASP A 235 -2.16 6.69 -21.49
N PHE A 236 -0.92 7.16 -21.66
CA PHE A 236 0.01 6.68 -22.67
C PHE A 236 1.32 6.12 -22.13
N SER A 237 1.62 6.35 -20.86
CA SER A 237 2.90 5.93 -20.27
C SER A 237 2.80 5.73 -18.77
N PHE A 238 3.70 4.91 -18.24
CA PHE A 238 3.91 4.75 -16.80
C PHE A 238 5.40 4.60 -16.50
N ASP A 239 5.76 4.88 -15.25
CA ASP A 239 7.10 4.64 -14.72
C ASP A 239 7.02 4.31 -13.23
N THR A 240 8.04 3.62 -12.70
CA THR A 240 8.04 3.15 -11.32
C THR A 240 9.39 3.38 -10.64
N ALA A 241 9.36 3.78 -9.37
CA ALA A 241 10.53 3.83 -8.51
C ALA A 241 10.32 2.98 -7.27
N LYS A 242 11.42 2.37 -6.79
CA LYS A 242 11.43 1.47 -5.64
C LYS A 242 12.32 1.99 -4.54
N CYS A 243 11.90 1.73 -3.29
CA CYS A 243 12.69 2.01 -2.11
C CYS A 243 12.47 0.91 -1.08
N ASN A 244 13.56 0.34 -0.55
CA ASN A 244 13.52 -0.65 0.52
C ASN A 244 13.72 0.05 1.86
N LEU A 245 12.72 0.02 2.73
CA LEU A 245 12.83 0.49 4.10
C LEU A 245 13.21 -0.64 5.03
N LYS A 246 14.08 -0.31 5.99
CA LYS A 246 14.47 -1.20 7.09
C LYS A 246 14.26 -0.47 8.40
N VAL A 247 13.39 -1.00 9.25
CA VAL A 247 13.10 -0.44 10.57
C VAL A 247 13.78 -1.28 11.62
N TYR A 248 14.59 -0.62 12.45
CA TYR A 248 15.27 -1.22 13.58
C TYR A 248 14.37 -1.16 14.82
N TYR A 249 14.44 -2.20 15.65
CA TYR A 249 13.58 -2.32 16.83
C TYR A 249 14.23 -3.15 17.94
N GLY A 250 13.65 -3.08 19.14
CA GLY A 250 14.05 -3.86 20.28
C GLY A 250 15.35 -3.39 20.97
N PRO A 251 15.81 -4.15 21.96
CA PRO A 251 15.30 -5.46 22.33
C PRO A 251 13.91 -5.37 22.96
N ASP A 252 13.01 -6.28 22.56
CA ASP A 252 11.80 -6.55 23.33
C ASP A 252 12.19 -7.19 24.68
N ARG A 253 11.19 -7.36 25.56
CA ARG A 253 11.45 -7.96 26.88
C ARG A 253 12.14 -9.33 26.72
N PRO A 254 13.34 -9.52 27.30
CA PRO A 254 14.05 -10.79 27.21
C PRO A 254 13.31 -11.92 27.92
N ASP A 255 13.61 -13.16 27.50
CA ASP A 255 13.17 -14.39 28.15
C ASP A 255 14.37 -15.22 28.58
N ILE A 256 14.27 -15.90 29.74
CA ILE A 256 15.31 -16.76 30.28
C ILE A 256 14.81 -18.20 30.32
N GLY A 257 15.51 -19.08 29.62
CA GLY A 257 15.35 -20.54 29.69
C GLY A 257 16.40 -21.14 30.61
N GLN A 258 16.01 -22.12 31.42
CA GLN A 258 16.91 -22.96 32.25
C GLN A 258 16.88 -24.40 31.79
N LYS A 259 18.03 -25.07 31.74
CA LYS A 259 18.16 -26.51 31.51
C LYS A 259 19.20 -27.10 32.51
N PRO A 260 18.83 -28.16 33.28
CA PRO A 260 17.48 -28.74 33.42
C PRO A 260 16.52 -27.79 34.16
N ILE A 261 15.20 -27.99 34.01
CA ILE A 261 14.17 -27.13 34.66
C ILE A 261 14.20 -27.31 36.19
N GLY A 262 14.32 -28.53 36.68
CA GLY A 262 14.42 -28.85 38.11
C GLY A 262 15.84 -29.24 38.48
N ALA A 263 16.77 -28.26 38.43
CA ALA A 263 18.18 -28.53 38.79
C ALA A 263 18.38 -28.73 40.29
N GLU A 264 19.22 -29.68 40.65
CA GLU A 264 19.66 -29.95 42.01
C GLU A 264 21.15 -29.61 42.18
N LEU A 265 21.65 -29.57 43.40
CA LEU A 265 23.10 -29.40 43.65
C LEU A 265 23.86 -30.50 42.92
N GLU A 266 25.06 -30.19 42.44
CA GLU A 266 25.95 -31.01 41.62
C GLU A 266 25.53 -31.15 40.15
N ASP A 267 24.29 -30.72 39.74
CA ASP A 267 23.89 -30.70 38.36
C ASP A 267 24.65 -29.64 37.53
N SER A 268 24.82 -29.93 36.24
CA SER A 268 25.24 -28.90 35.29
C SER A 268 24.05 -28.11 34.81
N VAL A 269 24.10 -26.77 34.93
CA VAL A 269 23.00 -25.87 34.59
C VAL A 269 23.39 -24.92 33.45
N THR A 270 22.49 -24.78 32.48
CA THR A 270 22.60 -23.77 31.43
C THR A 270 21.43 -22.79 31.56
N LEU A 271 21.75 -21.51 31.72
CA LEU A 271 20.80 -20.41 31.57
C LEU A 271 20.98 -19.82 30.16
N SER A 272 19.89 -19.64 29.43
CA SER A 272 19.87 -19.04 28.10
C SER A 272 18.95 -17.82 28.09
N CYS A 273 19.44 -16.71 27.53
CA CYS A 273 18.68 -15.47 27.38
C CYS A 273 18.46 -15.17 25.92
N SER A 274 17.25 -14.78 25.56
CA SER A 274 16.87 -14.38 24.21
C SER A 274 15.95 -13.17 24.24
N ALA A 275 16.04 -12.34 23.20
CA ALA A 275 15.16 -11.20 22.98
C ALA A 275 14.96 -10.98 21.49
N ASP A 276 13.77 -10.55 21.09
CA ASP A 276 13.52 -10.13 19.71
C ASP A 276 14.09 -8.72 19.52
N SER A 277 14.95 -8.57 18.51
CA SER A 277 15.68 -7.33 18.24
C SER A 277 16.27 -7.32 16.83
N LEU A 278 16.24 -6.18 16.19
CA LEU A 278 16.92 -5.90 14.93
C LEU A 278 17.73 -4.59 15.05
N PRO A 279 19.08 -4.60 14.88
CA PRO A 279 19.95 -5.78 14.83
C PRO A 279 19.84 -6.63 16.11
N LYS A 280 20.43 -7.81 16.06
CA LYS A 280 20.45 -8.72 17.22
C LYS A 280 21.02 -8.02 18.44
N ALA A 281 20.41 -8.24 19.60
CA ALA A 281 20.87 -7.69 20.87
C ALA A 281 22.15 -8.37 21.36
N ASP A 282 22.97 -7.61 22.06
CA ASP A 282 24.04 -8.10 22.91
C ASP A 282 23.48 -8.42 24.29
N PHE A 283 24.00 -9.48 24.93
CA PHE A 283 23.52 -9.97 26.22
C PHE A 283 24.59 -9.91 27.29
N VAL A 284 24.19 -9.48 28.49
CA VAL A 284 25.04 -9.45 29.67
C VAL A 284 24.25 -10.04 30.84
N TRP A 285 24.82 -11.08 31.44
CA TRP A 285 24.35 -11.63 32.71
C TRP A 285 24.97 -10.90 33.89
N THR A 286 24.18 -10.62 34.90
CA THR A 286 24.65 -10.06 36.19
C THR A 286 24.24 -10.98 37.33
N PHE A 287 25.23 -11.45 38.11
CA PHE A 287 25.03 -12.23 39.29
C PHE A 287 26.07 -11.80 40.37
N ASN A 288 25.64 -11.47 41.57
CA ASN A 288 26.49 -11.00 42.66
C ASN A 288 27.47 -9.90 42.23
N ASN A 289 26.98 -8.88 41.50
CA ASN A 289 27.75 -7.77 40.93
C ASN A 289 28.82 -8.18 39.87
N LYS A 290 28.92 -9.44 39.51
CA LYS A 290 29.76 -9.90 38.40
C LYS A 290 29.00 -9.87 37.10
N LYS A 291 29.65 -9.39 36.03
CA LYS A 291 29.09 -9.35 34.67
C LYS A 291 29.71 -10.44 33.81
N ILE A 292 28.87 -11.17 33.08
CA ILE A 292 29.27 -12.23 32.16
C ILE A 292 28.61 -11.94 30.83
N HIS A 293 29.41 -11.80 29.78
CA HIS A 293 28.93 -11.50 28.44
C HIS A 293 28.50 -12.76 27.70
N GLY A 294 27.40 -12.66 26.93
CA GLY A 294 26.86 -13.70 26.08
C GLY A 294 25.42 -14.07 26.43
N SER A 295 24.76 -14.70 25.49
CA SER A 295 23.36 -15.14 25.62
C SER A 295 23.20 -16.41 26.47
N ARG A 296 24.30 -17.13 26.74
CA ARG A 296 24.27 -18.36 27.51
C ARG A 296 25.26 -18.28 28.65
N LEU A 297 24.84 -18.73 29.83
CA LEU A 297 25.63 -18.91 31.02
C LEU A 297 25.67 -20.39 31.37
N TYR A 298 26.87 -20.94 31.56
CA TYR A 298 27.10 -22.35 31.92
C TYR A 298 27.61 -22.47 33.33
N ILE A 299 26.93 -23.24 34.15
CA ILE A 299 27.36 -23.66 35.49
C ILE A 299 27.66 -25.15 35.38
N HIS A 300 28.93 -25.55 35.46
CA HIS A 300 29.36 -26.93 35.24
C HIS A 300 28.86 -27.85 36.33
N GLU A 301 28.89 -27.35 37.56
CA GLU A 301 28.47 -28.05 38.78
C GLU A 301 27.77 -27.02 39.65
N MET A 302 26.50 -27.24 39.96
CA MET A 302 25.70 -26.26 40.73
C MET A 302 25.99 -26.46 42.21
N GLU A 303 26.54 -25.42 42.84
CA GLU A 303 26.82 -25.35 44.24
C GLU A 303 25.97 -24.28 44.92
N TRP A 304 25.89 -24.32 46.28
CA TRP A 304 25.04 -23.41 47.04
C TRP A 304 25.31 -21.92 46.79
N TRP A 305 26.56 -21.53 46.45
CA TRP A 305 26.90 -20.14 46.10
C TRP A 305 26.47 -19.73 44.68
N HIS A 306 26.04 -20.66 43.83
CA HIS A 306 25.43 -20.39 42.55
C HIS A 306 23.93 -20.11 42.66
N LEU A 307 23.31 -20.41 43.81
CA LEU A 307 21.89 -20.14 44.02
C LEU A 307 21.63 -18.63 44.15
N GLY A 308 20.55 -18.16 43.57
CA GLY A 308 20.14 -16.77 43.67
C GLY A 308 19.66 -16.14 42.39
N ARG A 309 19.64 -14.82 42.34
CA ARG A 309 19.04 -14.04 41.27
C ARG A 309 20.05 -13.71 40.17
N TYR A 310 19.80 -14.26 38.98
CA TYR A 310 20.50 -13.94 37.74
C TYR A 310 19.69 -12.94 36.95
N THR A 311 20.29 -11.82 36.53
CA THR A 311 19.66 -10.82 35.68
C THR A 311 20.31 -10.86 34.31
N CYS A 312 19.50 -11.06 33.25
CA CYS A 312 19.93 -10.89 31.88
C CYS A 312 19.50 -9.51 31.38
N THR A 313 20.45 -8.77 30.84
CA THR A 313 20.24 -7.49 30.15
C THR A 313 20.58 -7.66 28.70
N ALA A 314 19.63 -7.34 27.84
CA ALA A 314 19.78 -7.26 26.39
C ALA A 314 19.92 -5.79 25.95
N THR A 315 20.85 -5.49 25.05
CA THR A 315 21.13 -4.13 24.56
C THR A 315 21.18 -4.14 23.03
N ASN A 316 20.54 -3.18 22.37
CA ASN A 316 20.64 -2.98 20.92
C ASN A 316 21.40 -1.68 20.65
N ALA A 317 22.57 -1.79 20.00
CA ALA A 317 23.46 -0.67 19.76
C ALA A 317 22.88 0.40 18.80
N VAL A 318 21.99 0.01 17.88
CA VAL A 318 21.37 0.93 16.91
C VAL A 318 20.21 1.68 17.53
N THR A 319 19.32 0.98 18.23
CA THR A 319 18.15 1.62 18.86
C THR A 319 18.52 2.37 20.14
N GLY A 320 19.66 2.02 20.76
CA GLY A 320 20.09 2.50 22.07
C GLY A 320 19.20 2.03 23.21
N LEU A 321 18.36 1.02 22.99
CA LEU A 321 17.44 0.49 24.00
C LEU A 321 18.06 -0.69 24.75
N GLU A 322 17.67 -0.78 26.03
CA GLU A 322 18.03 -1.89 26.93
C GLU A 322 16.76 -2.47 27.56
N ALA A 323 16.72 -3.79 27.70
CA ALA A 323 15.68 -4.50 28.43
C ALA A 323 16.29 -5.58 29.31
N SER A 324 15.72 -5.77 30.49
CA SER A 324 16.25 -6.72 31.47
C SER A 324 15.15 -7.62 32.02
N VAL A 325 15.54 -8.85 32.34
CA VAL A 325 14.71 -9.83 33.04
C VAL A 325 15.57 -10.58 34.05
N PHE A 326 14.98 -11.06 35.12
CA PHE A 326 15.68 -11.89 36.07
C PHE A 326 15.07 -13.29 36.19
N HIS A 327 15.90 -14.22 36.59
CA HIS A 327 15.58 -15.59 36.93
C HIS A 327 16.23 -15.96 38.26
N THR A 328 15.52 -16.71 39.10
CA THR A 328 16.07 -17.19 40.37
C THR A 328 16.43 -18.66 40.25
N LEU A 329 17.72 -18.97 40.30
CA LEU A 329 18.19 -20.34 40.35
C LEU A 329 18.05 -20.85 41.79
N SER A 330 17.32 -21.92 41.96
CA SER A 330 17.06 -22.59 43.23
C SER A 330 17.32 -24.09 43.13
N ASP A 331 17.68 -24.70 44.25
CA ASP A 331 17.78 -26.15 44.37
C ASP A 331 16.38 -26.77 44.44
N SER A 332 16.06 -27.67 43.53
CA SER A 332 14.74 -28.33 43.48
C SER A 332 14.56 -29.42 44.54
N SER A 333 15.63 -29.97 45.09
CA SER A 333 15.56 -30.98 46.15
C SER A 333 14.91 -30.46 47.43
N THR A 334 15.03 -29.15 47.71
CA THR A 334 14.46 -28.54 48.92
C THR A 334 12.93 -28.38 48.86
N SER A 335 12.32 -28.41 47.66
CA SER A 335 10.87 -28.31 47.53
C SER A 335 10.11 -29.59 47.87
N ILE A 336 10.78 -30.76 47.76
CA ILE A 336 10.19 -32.06 48.05
C ILE A 336 10.18 -32.35 49.56
N SER A 337 11.18 -31.90 50.28
CA SER A 337 11.28 -32.12 51.72
C SER A 337 10.23 -31.41 52.57
N GLY A 338 9.74 -30.23 52.12
CA GLY A 338 8.66 -29.51 52.78
C GLY A 338 7.32 -30.20 52.68
N SER A 339 7.02 -30.87 51.53
CA SER A 339 5.78 -31.61 51.33
C SER A 339 5.75 -32.96 52.09
N MET A 340 6.89 -33.67 52.18
CA MET A 340 6.98 -34.94 52.90
C MET A 340 6.95 -34.70 54.42
N SER A 341 7.52 -33.61 54.94
CA SER A 341 7.47 -33.27 56.37
C SER A 341 6.06 -32.98 56.85
N MET A 342 5.22 -32.31 56.03
CA MET A 342 3.80 -32.13 56.34
C MET A 342 2.99 -33.43 56.29
N MET A 343 3.30 -34.36 55.35
CA MET A 343 2.61 -35.65 55.30
C MET A 343 2.97 -36.56 56.47
N VAL A 344 4.20 -36.57 56.96
CA VAL A 344 4.62 -37.37 58.14
C VAL A 344 4.00 -36.83 59.42
N CYS A 345 3.86 -35.51 59.59
CA CYS A 345 3.16 -34.93 60.73
C CYS A 345 1.66 -35.25 60.75
N THR A 346 0.98 -35.25 59.59
CA THR A 346 -0.45 -35.58 59.54
C THR A 346 -0.74 -37.06 59.77
N VAL A 347 0.16 -37.97 59.34
CA VAL A 347 0.01 -39.43 59.63
C VAL A 347 0.27 -39.74 61.08
N LEU A 348 1.24 -39.10 61.74
CA LEU A 348 1.50 -39.28 63.19
C LEU A 348 0.35 -38.73 64.06
N THR A 349 -0.32 -37.65 63.68
CA THR A 349 -1.48 -37.13 64.41
C THR A 349 -2.74 -38.01 64.23
N LEU A 350 -2.92 -38.65 63.09
CA LEU A 350 -4.03 -39.59 62.84
C LEU A 350 -3.85 -40.94 63.58
N VAL A 351 -2.59 -41.44 63.69
CA VAL A 351 -2.34 -42.66 64.48
C VAL A 351 -2.43 -42.39 65.96
N GLY A 352 -2.08 -41.18 66.44
CA GLY A 352 -2.25 -40.78 67.85
C GLY A 352 -3.66 -40.64 68.31
N LEU A 353 -4.61 -40.35 67.42
CA LEU A 353 -6.08 -40.25 67.72
C LEU A 353 -6.83 -41.59 67.74
N MET A 354 -6.21 -42.67 67.21
CA MET A 354 -6.82 -44.03 67.26
C MET A 354 -6.39 -44.86 68.50
N LEU A 355 -5.53 -44.35 69.38
CA LEU A 355 -5.03 -45.06 70.56
C LEU A 355 -5.46 -44.43 71.92
N VAL A 356 -6.49 -43.58 71.89
CA VAL A 356 -7.14 -43.09 73.13
C VAL A 356 -8.55 -43.58 73.23
#